data_9738cac66db03d96a9d78ef81406411f
#
_entry.id   9738cac66db03d96a9d78ef81406411f
#
_cell.length_a   1.000
_cell.length_b   1.000
_cell.length_c   1.000
_cell.angle_alpha   90.00
_cell.angle_beta   90.00
_cell.angle_gamma   90.00
#
_symmetry.space_group_name_H-M   'P 1'
#
loop_
_entity.id
_entity.type
_entity.pdbx_description
1 polymer ?
#
loop_
_entity_poly.entity_id
_entity_poly.type
_entity_poly.pdbx_seq_one_letter_code
_entity_poly.pdbx_strand_id
1 'polypeptide(L)'
;MDTFLLINFIAFLLVTIYGIYLFTKAVATRYAYIKLGKKSEFDLALKERLKKIGVIVFGQSKLLKDPKSGIIHVMMFYGFILVQFGAIDMFIKGLAPGSHLPFGSLYPAFTFFQEIVTLMILVAVAWAFHRRYIEKLVRL
;
A
#
# COMPACT_ATOMS: atom_id res chain seq x y z
N MET A 1 -7.94 -34.00 2.13
CA MET A 1 -7.25 -32.74 2.55
C MET A 1 -6.55 -33.07 3.85
N ASP A 2 -5.24 -32.98 3.89
CA ASP A 2 -4.47 -33.32 5.10
C ASP A 2 -4.88 -32.41 6.26
N THR A 3 -4.93 -32.98 7.46
CA THR A 3 -5.35 -32.24 8.68
C THR A 3 -4.56 -30.93 8.85
N PHE A 4 -3.29 -30.93 8.48
CA PHE A 4 -2.41 -29.77 8.52
C PHE A 4 -2.87 -28.65 7.54
N LEU A 5 -3.23 -29.01 6.31
CA LEU A 5 -3.76 -28.05 5.32
C LEU A 5 -5.08 -27.46 5.78
N LEU A 6 -5.95 -28.26 6.39
CA LEU A 6 -7.22 -27.77 6.94
C LEU A 6 -7.00 -26.76 8.06
N ILE A 7 -6.11 -27.07 9.00
CA ILE A 7 -5.77 -26.18 10.12
C ILE A 7 -5.22 -24.83 9.58
N ASN A 8 -4.27 -24.89 8.65
CA ASN A 8 -3.71 -23.66 8.05
C ASN A 8 -4.76 -22.83 7.32
N PHE A 9 -5.66 -23.46 6.58
CA PHE A 9 -6.74 -22.77 5.89
C PHE A 9 -7.70 -22.09 6.86
N ILE A 10 -8.12 -22.80 7.93
CA ILE A 10 -8.98 -22.23 8.97
C ILE A 10 -8.29 -21.05 9.68
N ALA A 11 -7.02 -21.22 10.05
CA ALA A 11 -6.23 -20.14 10.67
C ALA A 11 -6.12 -18.92 9.75
N PHE A 12 -5.85 -19.13 8.47
CA PHE A 12 -5.81 -18.06 7.46
C PHE A 12 -7.15 -17.31 7.38
N LEU A 13 -8.27 -18.03 7.31
CA LEU A 13 -9.60 -17.42 7.26
C LEU A 13 -9.89 -16.61 8.54
N LEU A 14 -9.61 -17.15 9.72
CA LEU A 14 -9.86 -16.47 10.99
C LEU A 14 -9.06 -15.18 11.09
N VAL A 15 -7.75 -15.20 10.78
CA VAL A 15 -6.90 -14.01 10.79
C VAL A 15 -7.39 -12.98 9.78
N THR A 16 -7.76 -13.41 8.58
CA THR A 16 -8.27 -12.53 7.52
C THR A 16 -9.57 -11.86 7.93
N ILE A 17 -10.57 -12.62 8.41
CA ILE A 17 -11.87 -12.09 8.86
C ILE A 17 -11.67 -11.11 10.01
N TYR A 18 -10.84 -11.46 10.98
CA TYR A 18 -10.52 -10.59 12.11
C TYR A 18 -9.84 -9.30 11.65
N GLY A 19 -8.88 -9.37 10.72
CA GLY A 19 -8.22 -8.20 10.15
C GLY A 19 -9.21 -7.28 9.41
N ILE A 20 -10.10 -7.84 8.59
CA ILE A 20 -11.16 -7.08 7.90
C ILE A 20 -12.10 -6.42 8.92
N TYR A 21 -12.49 -7.13 9.98
CA TYR A 21 -13.32 -6.58 11.04
C TYR A 21 -12.67 -5.37 11.72
N LEU A 22 -11.40 -5.49 12.12
CA LEU A 22 -10.65 -4.39 12.75
C LEU A 22 -10.50 -3.19 11.83
N PHE A 23 -10.17 -3.43 10.55
CA PHE A 23 -10.05 -2.39 9.55
C PHE A 23 -11.38 -1.66 9.35
N THR A 24 -12.47 -2.41 9.15
CA THR A 24 -13.81 -1.85 8.95
C THR A 24 -14.25 -1.02 10.15
N LYS A 25 -14.00 -1.50 11.38
CA LYS A 25 -14.27 -0.76 12.61
C LYS A 25 -13.48 0.56 12.67
N ALA A 26 -12.19 0.53 12.35
CA ALA A 26 -11.35 1.74 12.33
C ALA A 26 -11.82 2.76 11.29
N VAL A 27 -12.17 2.31 10.07
CA VAL A 27 -12.69 3.18 9.01
C VAL A 27 -14.05 3.75 9.38
N ALA A 28 -14.97 2.94 9.91
CA ALA A 28 -16.29 3.38 10.34
C ALA A 28 -16.21 4.46 11.43
N THR A 29 -15.32 4.27 12.41
CA THR A 29 -15.10 5.27 13.46
C THR A 29 -14.58 6.60 12.89
N ARG A 30 -13.61 6.56 11.98
CA ARG A 30 -13.08 7.77 11.32
C ARG A 30 -14.13 8.44 10.45
N TYR A 31 -14.93 7.67 9.74
CA TYR A 31 -16.04 8.19 8.94
C TYR A 31 -17.10 8.89 9.81
N ALA A 32 -17.41 8.34 10.98
CA ALA A 32 -18.30 8.98 11.94
C ALA A 32 -17.76 10.35 12.39
N TYR A 33 -16.46 10.46 12.67
CA TYR A 33 -15.84 11.76 13.02
C TYR A 33 -15.88 12.77 11.86
N ILE A 34 -15.69 12.33 10.63
CA ILE A 34 -15.81 13.22 9.45
C ILE A 34 -17.23 13.78 9.33
N LYS A 35 -18.25 12.98 9.65
CA LYS A 35 -19.66 13.42 9.63
C LYS A 35 -20.01 14.48 10.69
N LEU A 36 -19.23 14.61 11.76
CA LEU A 36 -19.41 15.66 12.77
C LEU A 36 -18.96 17.04 12.26
N GLY A 37 -18.21 17.10 11.16
CA GLY A 37 -17.77 18.35 10.54
C GLY A 37 -18.92 19.16 9.95
N LYS A 38 -18.77 20.48 9.91
CA LYS A 38 -19.72 21.36 9.22
C LYS A 38 -19.69 21.09 7.71
N LYS A 39 -20.86 21.12 7.07
CA LYS A 39 -20.93 21.09 5.60
C LYS A 39 -20.16 22.31 5.06
N SER A 40 -19.14 22.07 4.26
CA SER A 40 -18.46 23.10 3.49
C SER A 40 -18.89 22.98 2.03
N GLU A 41 -19.26 24.07 1.43
CA GLU A 41 -19.51 24.14 0.00
C GLU A 41 -18.14 24.18 -0.71
N PHE A 42 -17.87 23.18 -1.51
CA PHE A 42 -16.66 23.11 -2.32
C PHE A 42 -16.99 23.54 -3.74
N ASP A 43 -16.53 24.73 -4.11
CA ASP A 43 -16.80 25.35 -5.41
C ASP A 43 -15.93 24.79 -6.57
N LEU A 44 -15.19 23.73 -6.32
CA LEU A 44 -14.33 23.12 -7.35
C LEU A 44 -15.09 22.07 -8.18
N ALA A 45 -15.11 22.26 -9.50
CA ALA A 45 -15.61 21.27 -10.45
C ALA A 45 -14.88 19.92 -10.29
N LEU A 46 -15.57 18.80 -10.48
CA LEU A 46 -15.02 17.46 -10.33
C LEU A 46 -13.72 17.26 -11.14
N LYS A 47 -13.68 17.81 -12.36
CA LYS A 47 -12.49 17.77 -13.24
C LYS A 47 -11.24 18.39 -12.59
N GLU A 48 -11.41 19.53 -11.92
CA GLU A 48 -10.31 20.22 -11.23
C GLU A 48 -9.84 19.44 -9.99
N ARG A 49 -10.77 18.80 -9.27
CA ARG A 49 -10.44 17.92 -8.14
C ARG A 49 -9.64 16.72 -8.60
N LEU A 50 -10.07 16.05 -9.67
CA LEU A 50 -9.35 14.90 -10.25
C LEU A 50 -7.97 15.31 -10.77
N LYS A 51 -7.85 16.47 -11.43
CA LYS A 51 -6.57 17.01 -11.87
C LYS A 51 -5.63 17.27 -10.68
N LYS A 52 -6.13 17.86 -9.58
CA LYS A 52 -5.33 18.06 -8.35
C LYS A 52 -4.90 16.76 -7.72
N ILE A 53 -5.76 15.74 -7.67
CA ILE A 53 -5.39 14.39 -7.21
C ILE A 53 -4.29 13.82 -8.10
N GLY A 54 -4.43 13.88 -9.43
CA GLY A 54 -3.43 13.39 -10.37
C GLY A 54 -2.07 14.06 -10.16
N VAL A 55 -2.01 15.38 -10.04
CA VAL A 55 -0.75 16.12 -9.92
C VAL A 55 -0.17 16.07 -8.50
N ILE A 56 -0.99 16.18 -7.47
CA ILE A 56 -0.50 16.30 -6.09
C ILE A 56 -0.29 14.92 -5.46
N VAL A 57 -1.26 14.00 -5.62
CA VAL A 57 -1.19 12.67 -4.98
C VAL A 57 -0.36 11.73 -5.83
N PHE A 58 -0.74 11.52 -7.08
CA PHE A 58 0.02 10.60 -7.96
C PHE A 58 1.32 11.24 -8.49
N GLY A 59 1.30 12.48 -8.93
CA GLY A 59 2.51 13.17 -9.38
C GLY A 59 3.46 13.58 -8.26
N GLN A 60 3.06 13.47 -6.99
CA GLN A 60 3.88 13.78 -5.80
C GLN A 60 4.55 15.17 -5.85
N SER A 61 3.96 16.11 -6.62
CA SER A 61 4.58 17.39 -7.01
C SER A 61 4.98 18.28 -5.83
N LYS A 62 4.28 18.19 -4.70
CA LYS A 62 4.64 18.95 -3.49
C LYS A 62 5.83 18.36 -2.75
N LEU A 63 5.96 17.04 -2.74
CA LEU A 63 7.03 16.32 -2.03
C LEU A 63 8.36 16.36 -2.79
N LEU A 64 8.30 16.39 -4.11
CA LEU A 64 9.47 16.49 -4.99
C LEU A 64 10.18 17.87 -4.91
N LYS A 65 9.65 18.84 -4.17
CA LYS A 65 10.35 20.11 -3.90
C LYS A 65 11.62 19.93 -3.06
N ASP A 66 11.64 18.93 -2.14
CA ASP A 66 12.87 18.42 -1.53
C ASP A 66 13.26 17.11 -2.25
N PRO A 67 14.27 17.15 -3.14
CA PRO A 67 14.56 15.99 -3.99
C PRO A 67 14.90 14.73 -3.21
N LYS A 68 15.68 14.82 -2.13
CA LYS A 68 16.06 13.65 -1.33
C LYS A 68 14.87 13.01 -0.63
N SER A 69 14.08 13.80 0.11
CA SER A 69 12.87 13.29 0.77
C SER A 69 11.82 12.86 -0.25
N GLY A 70 11.69 13.61 -1.34
CA GLY A 70 10.73 13.33 -2.40
C GLY A 70 10.99 12.00 -3.09
N ILE A 71 12.24 11.69 -3.46
CA ILE A 71 12.60 10.42 -4.10
C ILE A 71 12.34 9.25 -3.15
N ILE A 72 12.76 9.34 -1.89
CA ILE A 72 12.47 8.30 -0.88
C ILE A 72 10.96 8.05 -0.79
N HIS A 73 10.17 9.12 -0.71
CA HIS A 73 8.73 9.01 -0.60
C HIS A 73 8.09 8.40 -1.86
N VAL A 74 8.54 8.81 -3.05
CA VAL A 74 8.07 8.27 -4.33
C VAL A 74 8.37 6.77 -4.42
N MET A 75 9.59 6.35 -4.06
CA MET A 75 9.96 4.94 -4.04
C MET A 75 9.06 4.13 -3.08
N MET A 76 8.82 4.64 -1.87
CA MET A 76 7.94 3.99 -0.90
C MET A 76 6.48 3.97 -1.36
N PHE A 77 5.97 5.07 -1.89
CA PHE A 77 4.57 5.20 -2.31
C PHE A 77 4.24 4.28 -3.48
N TYR A 78 5.02 4.35 -4.56
CA TYR A 78 4.79 3.48 -5.72
C TYR A 78 5.17 2.04 -5.43
N GLY A 79 6.23 1.81 -4.67
CA GLY A 79 6.59 0.47 -4.21
C GLY A 79 5.47 -0.18 -3.42
N PHE A 80 4.85 0.55 -2.49
CA PHE A 80 3.71 0.06 -1.73
C PHE A 80 2.51 -0.29 -2.63
N ILE A 81 2.18 0.55 -3.61
CA ILE A 81 1.09 0.26 -4.56
C ILE A 81 1.41 -1.00 -5.38
N LEU A 82 2.63 -1.12 -5.88
CA LEU A 82 3.04 -2.22 -6.74
C LEU A 82 3.12 -3.56 -5.98
N VAL A 83 3.57 -3.56 -4.72
CA VAL A 83 3.64 -4.78 -3.92
C VAL A 83 2.26 -5.33 -3.56
N GLN A 84 1.18 -4.53 -3.65
CA GLN A 84 -0.18 -5.02 -3.41
C GLN A 84 -0.59 -6.12 -4.39
N PHE A 85 -0.05 -6.14 -5.60
CA PHE A 85 -0.32 -7.25 -6.54
C PHE A 85 0.27 -8.58 -6.03
N GLY A 86 1.43 -8.54 -5.37
CA GLY A 86 1.98 -9.71 -4.68
C GLY A 86 1.14 -10.13 -3.47
N ALA A 87 0.60 -9.17 -2.71
CA ALA A 87 -0.32 -9.45 -1.61
C ALA A 87 -1.60 -10.13 -2.11
N ILE A 88 -2.15 -9.69 -3.25
CA ILE A 88 -3.32 -10.34 -3.88
C ILE A 88 -2.98 -11.79 -4.26
N ASP A 89 -1.81 -12.04 -4.84
CA ASP A 89 -1.35 -13.38 -5.19
C ASP A 89 -1.23 -14.29 -3.95
N MET A 90 -0.67 -13.76 -2.85
CA MET A 90 -0.62 -14.48 -1.56
C MET A 90 -2.02 -14.81 -1.03
N PHE A 91 -2.97 -13.89 -1.17
CA PHE A 91 -4.35 -14.10 -0.78
C PHE A 91 -5.01 -15.23 -1.58
N ILE A 92 -4.82 -15.24 -2.90
CA ILE A 92 -5.33 -16.29 -3.79
C ILE A 92 -4.75 -17.66 -3.38
N LYS A 93 -3.45 -17.74 -3.12
CA LYS A 93 -2.78 -18.95 -2.64
C LYS A 93 -3.31 -19.42 -1.27
N GLY A 94 -3.62 -18.50 -0.39
CA GLY A 94 -4.20 -18.82 0.92
C GLY A 94 -5.62 -19.37 0.83
N LEU A 95 -6.44 -18.84 -0.10
CA LEU A 95 -7.80 -19.31 -0.34
C LEU A 95 -7.86 -20.63 -1.12
N ALA A 96 -6.97 -20.80 -2.08
CA ALA A 96 -6.91 -21.97 -2.95
C ALA A 96 -5.46 -22.42 -3.11
N PRO A 97 -4.96 -23.33 -2.26
CA PRO A 97 -3.60 -23.84 -2.33
C PRO A 97 -3.25 -24.37 -3.73
N GLY A 98 -2.10 -23.93 -4.27
CA GLY A 98 -1.66 -24.29 -5.62
C GLY A 98 -2.16 -23.34 -6.72
N SER A 99 -3.05 -22.40 -6.43
CA SER A 99 -3.45 -21.36 -7.37
C SER A 99 -2.56 -20.12 -7.26
N HIS A 100 -2.59 -19.28 -8.28
CA HIS A 100 -1.86 -18.02 -8.37
C HIS A 100 -2.58 -17.08 -9.34
N LEU A 101 -2.13 -15.82 -9.41
CA LEU A 101 -2.66 -14.87 -10.40
C LEU A 101 -2.56 -15.43 -11.83
N PRO A 102 -3.58 -15.21 -12.68
CA PRO A 102 -3.71 -15.85 -13.99
C PRO A 102 -2.81 -15.19 -15.07
N PHE A 103 -1.51 -15.06 -14.77
CA PHE A 103 -0.52 -14.50 -15.72
C PHE A 103 0.09 -15.54 -16.66
N GLY A 104 -0.28 -16.82 -16.52
CA GLY A 104 0.23 -17.90 -17.37
C GLY A 104 1.77 -17.91 -17.43
N SER A 105 2.34 -17.88 -18.64
CA SER A 105 3.80 -17.87 -18.87
C SER A 105 4.52 -16.62 -18.35
N LEU A 106 3.79 -15.52 -18.08
CA LEU A 106 4.36 -14.30 -17.52
C LEU A 106 4.47 -14.32 -15.99
N TYR A 107 3.97 -15.36 -15.32
CA TYR A 107 4.00 -15.44 -13.86
C TYR A 107 5.43 -15.39 -13.27
N PRO A 108 6.46 -16.05 -13.83
CA PRO A 108 7.83 -15.88 -13.34
C PRO A 108 8.38 -14.46 -13.48
N ALA A 109 8.03 -13.77 -14.57
CA ALA A 109 8.41 -12.37 -14.75
C ALA A 109 7.71 -11.45 -13.74
N PHE A 110 6.45 -11.73 -13.41
CA PHE A 110 5.70 -11.03 -12.37
C PHE A 110 6.35 -11.22 -11.00
N THR A 111 6.71 -12.45 -10.59
CA THR A 111 7.36 -12.70 -9.30
C THR A 111 8.71 -12.01 -9.23
N PHE A 112 9.53 -12.09 -10.26
CA PHE A 112 10.81 -11.38 -10.35
C PHE A 112 10.63 -9.86 -10.22
N PHE A 113 9.62 -9.29 -10.88
CA PHE A 113 9.27 -7.87 -10.73
C PHE A 113 8.90 -7.50 -9.29
N GLN A 114 8.13 -8.36 -8.59
CA GLN A 114 7.79 -8.16 -7.17
C GLN A 114 9.03 -8.15 -6.26
N GLU A 115 10.03 -8.99 -6.55
CA GLU A 115 11.30 -9.00 -5.82
C GLU A 115 12.06 -7.69 -6.00
N ILE A 116 12.15 -7.16 -7.23
CA ILE A 116 12.76 -5.86 -7.51
C ILE A 116 12.03 -4.73 -6.78
N VAL A 117 10.70 -4.72 -6.78
CA VAL A 117 9.90 -3.72 -6.08
C VAL A 117 10.14 -3.79 -4.57
N THR A 118 10.22 -5.00 -4.01
CA THR A 118 10.51 -5.20 -2.58
C THR A 118 11.90 -4.69 -2.23
N LEU A 119 12.91 -4.97 -3.06
CA LEU A 119 14.26 -4.46 -2.87
C LEU A 119 14.29 -2.93 -2.93
N MET A 120 13.57 -2.33 -3.87
CA MET A 120 13.44 -0.87 -3.98
C MET A 120 12.85 -0.26 -2.69
N ILE A 121 11.81 -0.88 -2.10
CA ILE A 121 11.22 -0.42 -0.83
C ILE A 121 12.25 -0.54 0.30
N LEU A 122 12.99 -1.65 0.39
CA LEU A 122 14.03 -1.84 1.40
C LEU A 122 15.13 -0.77 1.31
N VAL A 123 15.58 -0.45 0.10
CA VAL A 123 16.55 0.63 -0.13
C VAL A 123 15.98 1.98 0.30
N ALA A 124 14.72 2.28 -0.03
CA ALA A 124 14.07 3.52 0.38
C ALA A 124 13.95 3.63 1.90
N VAL A 125 13.58 2.55 2.58
CA VAL A 125 13.50 2.50 4.06
C VAL A 125 14.88 2.69 4.70
N ALA A 126 15.90 1.99 4.20
CA ALA A 126 17.29 2.14 4.69
C ALA A 126 17.79 3.59 4.51
N TRP A 127 17.49 4.20 3.35
CA TRP A 127 17.85 5.59 3.10
C TRP A 127 17.08 6.57 4.00
N ALA A 128 15.77 6.33 4.22
CA ALA A 128 14.98 7.13 5.16
C ALA A 128 15.52 7.03 6.59
N PHE A 129 15.91 5.82 7.02
CA PHE A 129 16.54 5.59 8.31
C PHE A 129 17.88 6.33 8.45
N HIS A 130 18.75 6.22 7.45
CA HIS A 130 20.02 6.95 7.40
C HIS A 130 19.81 8.46 7.56
N ARG A 131 18.89 9.04 6.79
CA ARG A 131 18.58 10.47 6.88
C ARG A 131 18.06 10.86 8.26
N ARG A 132 17.22 10.05 8.86
CA ARG A 132 16.60 10.37 10.15
C ARG A 132 17.59 10.31 11.31
N TYR A 133 18.45 9.30 11.35
CA TYR A 133 19.29 9.00 12.52
C TYR A 133 20.75 9.43 12.36
N ILE A 134 21.26 9.46 11.14
CA ILE A 134 22.64 9.81 10.85
C ILE A 134 22.77 11.27 10.40
N GLU A 135 22.00 11.71 9.41
CA GLU A 135 22.03 13.11 8.96
C GLU A 135 21.37 14.07 9.97
N LYS A 136 20.57 13.56 10.92
CA LYS A 136 19.90 14.32 11.99
C LYS A 136 19.29 15.63 11.51
N LEU A 137 18.49 15.57 10.44
CA LEU A 137 17.86 16.75 9.86
C LEU A 137 17.08 17.50 10.93
N VAL A 138 17.47 18.72 11.21
CA VAL A 138 16.73 19.63 12.09
C VAL A 138 15.38 19.87 11.43
N ARG A 139 14.31 19.47 12.12
CA ARG A 139 12.94 19.85 11.69
C ARG A 139 12.78 21.35 11.97
N LEU A 140 12.64 22.12 10.91
CA LEU A 140 12.13 23.47 10.99
C LEU A 140 10.68 23.46 11.46
#